data_848447408286ad7afbe7f497cf3836e5
#
_entry.id   848447408286ad7afbe7f497cf3836e5
#
_cell.length_a   1.000
_cell.length_b   1.000
_cell.length_c   1.000
_cell.angle_alpha   90.00
_cell.angle_beta   90.00
_cell.angle_gamma   90.00
#
_symmetry.space_group_name_H-M   'P 1'
#
loop_
_entity.id
_entity.type
_entity.pdbx_description
1 polymer ?
#
loop_
_entity_poly.entity_id
_entity_poly.type
_entity_poly.pdbx_seq_one_letter_code
_entity_poly.pdbx_strand_id
1 'polypeptide(L)'
;VEDILKITTNTNSIILDFFAGSGTTGHAVLELNKEDGGNRHFILCTNNENNICTDVCYPRIKKVIEGYKNLKGEWVEALGGNLKYFKTDFVDYDEPTDRNKIKLTQQATEMLCVKEGTFEKVIDNERFKIFKNSSHYTGIIWDQTAIQAFKKAVKDIKEKFSVYVFSLGAETFDDECEDVKQKV
;
A
#
# COMPACT_ATOMS: atom_id res chain seq x y z
N VAL A 1 -24.01 -6.06 2.90
CA VAL A 1 -22.70 -5.43 3.21
C VAL A 1 -22.82 -3.92 3.06
N GLU A 2 -23.34 -3.43 1.93
CA GLU A 2 -23.45 -2.01 1.62
C GLU A 2 -24.20 -1.21 2.69
N ASP A 3 -25.39 -1.67 3.11
CA ASP A 3 -26.19 -1.02 4.16
C ASP A 3 -25.43 -0.91 5.49
N ILE A 4 -24.65 -1.95 5.83
CA ILE A 4 -23.81 -1.92 7.03
C ILE A 4 -22.72 -0.85 6.88
N LEU A 5 -22.06 -0.79 5.74
CA LEU A 5 -21.02 0.20 5.47
C LEU A 5 -21.57 1.63 5.50
N LYS A 6 -22.78 1.87 4.96
CA LYS A 6 -23.46 3.18 5.02
C LYS A 6 -23.68 3.67 6.45
N ILE A 7 -23.99 2.76 7.37
CA ILE A 7 -24.29 3.11 8.77
C ILE A 7 -23.02 3.23 9.61
N THR A 8 -21.98 2.43 9.31
CA THR A 8 -20.81 2.27 10.18
C THR A 8 -19.58 3.02 9.72
N THR A 9 -19.58 3.59 8.50
CA THR A 9 -18.39 4.25 7.93
C THR A 9 -18.71 5.67 7.49
N ASN A 10 -17.67 6.53 7.52
CA ASN A 10 -17.69 7.83 6.87
C ASN A 10 -17.00 7.74 5.48
N THR A 11 -17.02 8.85 4.74
CA THR A 11 -16.51 8.91 3.36
C THR A 11 -15.00 8.68 3.21
N ASN A 12 -14.21 8.63 4.30
CA ASN A 12 -12.75 8.44 4.28
C ASN A 12 -12.31 7.22 5.12
N SER A 13 -13.24 6.34 5.49
CA SER A 13 -12.93 5.17 6.32
C SER A 13 -12.06 4.14 5.59
N ILE A 14 -11.25 3.41 6.36
CA ILE A 14 -10.56 2.21 5.89
C ILE A 14 -11.34 1.00 6.37
N ILE A 15 -11.73 0.15 5.45
CA ILE A 15 -12.51 -1.06 5.69
C ILE A 15 -11.60 -2.28 5.57
N LEU A 16 -11.50 -3.07 6.62
CA LEU A 16 -10.70 -4.28 6.66
C LEU A 16 -11.58 -5.51 6.72
N ASP A 17 -11.39 -6.43 5.77
CA ASP A 17 -12.07 -7.71 5.68
C ASP A 17 -11.05 -8.84 5.69
N PHE A 18 -11.01 -9.62 6.79
CA PHE A 18 -10.07 -10.72 6.98
C PHE A 18 -10.47 -12.01 6.25
N PHE A 19 -11.70 -12.09 5.77
CA PHE A 19 -12.25 -13.25 5.09
C PHE A 19 -12.92 -12.84 3.79
N ALA A 20 -12.17 -12.17 2.94
CA ALA A 20 -12.67 -11.49 1.74
C ALA A 20 -13.51 -12.38 0.80
N GLY A 21 -13.31 -13.70 0.85
CA GLY A 21 -14.03 -14.63 -0.01
C GLY A 21 -13.97 -14.20 -1.49
N SER A 22 -15.11 -13.88 -2.07
CA SER A 22 -15.20 -13.38 -3.45
C SER A 22 -15.00 -11.86 -3.59
N GLY A 23 -14.64 -11.14 -2.52
CA GLY A 23 -14.40 -9.68 -2.55
C GLY A 23 -15.65 -8.81 -2.51
N THR A 24 -16.75 -9.30 -1.96
CA THR A 24 -18.00 -8.54 -1.90
C THR A 24 -17.87 -7.23 -1.14
N THR A 25 -17.07 -7.21 -0.07
CA THR A 25 -16.82 -6.00 0.71
C THR A 25 -16.10 -4.92 -0.11
N GLY A 26 -15.07 -5.30 -0.87
CA GLY A 26 -14.36 -4.34 -1.73
C GLY A 26 -15.26 -3.79 -2.84
N HIS A 27 -16.12 -4.61 -3.43
CA HIS A 27 -17.11 -4.17 -4.42
C HIS A 27 -18.07 -3.14 -3.81
N ALA A 28 -18.64 -3.43 -2.64
CA ALA A 28 -19.56 -2.51 -1.95
C ALA A 28 -18.89 -1.17 -1.57
N VAL A 29 -17.61 -1.18 -1.20
CA VAL A 29 -16.85 0.06 -0.94
C VAL A 29 -16.73 0.91 -2.22
N LEU A 30 -16.44 0.29 -3.36
CA LEU A 30 -16.33 1.00 -4.63
C LEU A 30 -17.68 1.57 -5.08
N GLU A 31 -18.78 0.81 -4.88
CA GLU A 31 -20.14 1.29 -5.16
C GLU A 31 -20.50 2.52 -4.32
N LEU A 32 -20.24 2.48 -3.01
CA LEU A 32 -20.49 3.61 -2.12
C LEU A 32 -19.65 4.84 -2.48
N ASN A 33 -18.38 4.66 -2.82
CA ASN A 33 -17.54 5.77 -3.24
C ASN A 33 -18.06 6.43 -4.53
N LYS A 34 -18.61 5.63 -5.46
CA LYS A 34 -19.23 6.17 -6.68
C LYS A 34 -20.57 6.86 -6.37
N GLU A 35 -21.33 6.35 -5.42
CA GLU A 35 -22.66 6.88 -5.05
C GLU A 35 -22.55 8.24 -4.34
N ASP A 36 -21.64 8.37 -3.36
CA ASP A 36 -21.54 9.55 -2.48
C ASP A 36 -20.30 10.42 -2.71
N GLY A 37 -19.45 10.07 -3.69
CA GLY A 37 -18.19 10.77 -3.97
C GLY A 37 -17.13 10.57 -2.88
N GLY A 38 -17.26 9.53 -2.06
CA GLY A 38 -16.35 9.21 -0.99
C GLY A 38 -15.00 8.69 -1.47
N ASN A 39 -14.05 8.63 -0.53
CA ASN A 39 -12.70 8.11 -0.74
C ASN A 39 -12.37 7.03 0.29
N ARG A 40 -13.31 6.11 0.52
CA ARG A 40 -13.08 4.95 1.38
C ARG A 40 -12.07 4.03 0.75
N HIS A 41 -11.25 3.41 1.59
CA HIS A 41 -10.29 2.40 1.20
C HIS A 41 -10.69 1.04 1.75
N PHE A 42 -10.29 -0.02 1.07
CA PHE A 42 -10.48 -1.38 1.57
C PHE A 42 -9.18 -2.17 1.59
N ILE A 43 -9.09 -3.07 2.56
CA ILE A 43 -8.03 -4.08 2.68
C ILE A 43 -8.73 -5.43 2.76
N LEU A 44 -8.52 -6.28 1.75
CA LEU A 44 -9.10 -7.61 1.67
C LEU A 44 -8.02 -8.64 1.93
N CYS A 45 -8.23 -9.50 2.94
CA CYS A 45 -7.32 -10.58 3.28
C CYS A 45 -7.98 -11.93 3.01
N THR A 46 -7.25 -12.85 2.42
CA THR A 46 -7.70 -14.23 2.18
C THR A 46 -6.50 -15.17 2.08
N ASN A 47 -6.70 -16.43 2.43
CA ASN A 47 -5.66 -17.48 2.39
C ASN A 47 -5.45 -18.10 1.01
N ASN A 48 -6.18 -17.67 0.00
CA ASN A 48 -6.19 -18.23 -1.35
C ASN A 48 -6.53 -19.74 -1.43
N GLU A 49 -7.24 -20.27 -0.44
CA GLU A 49 -7.73 -21.66 -0.48
C GLU A 49 -8.60 -21.86 -1.73
N ASN A 50 -8.41 -22.98 -2.43
CA ASN A 50 -9.05 -23.28 -3.71
C ASN A 50 -8.93 -22.15 -4.74
N ASN A 51 -7.84 -21.38 -4.69
CA ASN A 51 -7.58 -20.24 -5.57
C ASN A 51 -8.64 -19.12 -5.49
N ILE A 52 -9.37 -19.01 -4.39
CA ILE A 52 -10.46 -18.02 -4.24
C ILE A 52 -9.97 -16.58 -4.48
N CYS A 53 -8.73 -16.28 -4.07
CA CYS A 53 -8.15 -14.95 -4.29
C CYS A 53 -7.82 -14.70 -5.76
N THR A 54 -7.04 -15.61 -6.35
CA THR A 54 -6.48 -15.44 -7.71
C THR A 54 -7.51 -15.61 -8.81
N ASP A 55 -8.47 -16.52 -8.62
CA ASP A 55 -9.42 -16.88 -9.68
C ASP A 55 -10.77 -16.19 -9.53
N VAL A 56 -11.11 -15.68 -8.32
CA VAL A 56 -12.41 -15.08 -8.06
C VAL A 56 -12.29 -13.64 -7.52
N CYS A 57 -11.68 -13.45 -6.33
CA CYS A 57 -11.69 -12.17 -5.63
C CYS A 57 -10.99 -11.06 -6.45
N TYR A 58 -9.72 -11.28 -6.77
CA TYR A 58 -8.93 -10.29 -7.52
C TYR A 58 -9.49 -9.99 -8.91
N PRO A 59 -9.83 -10.99 -9.75
CA PRO A 59 -10.42 -10.72 -11.06
C PRO A 59 -11.77 -10.02 -10.98
N ARG A 60 -12.59 -10.33 -9.96
CA ARG A 60 -13.87 -9.66 -9.75
C ARG A 60 -13.69 -8.18 -9.45
N ILE A 61 -12.85 -7.84 -8.45
CA ILE A 61 -12.61 -6.44 -8.08
C ILE A 61 -12.00 -5.68 -9.26
N LYS A 62 -11.05 -6.28 -9.98
CA LYS A 62 -10.47 -5.68 -11.17
C LYS A 62 -11.53 -5.35 -12.23
N LYS A 63 -12.42 -6.30 -12.54
CA LYS A 63 -13.53 -6.08 -13.49
C LYS A 63 -14.46 -4.95 -13.04
N VAL A 64 -14.78 -4.90 -11.76
CA VAL A 64 -15.65 -3.86 -11.21
C VAL A 64 -15.02 -2.48 -11.35
N ILE A 65 -13.71 -2.36 -11.14
CA ILE A 65 -12.94 -1.13 -11.32
C ILE A 65 -12.90 -0.70 -12.79
N GLU A 66 -12.66 -1.64 -13.71
CA GLU A 66 -12.44 -1.37 -15.14
C GLU A 66 -13.72 -1.36 -15.98
N GLY A 67 -14.83 -1.87 -15.45
CA GLY A 67 -16.03 -2.18 -16.22
C GLY A 67 -15.93 -3.54 -16.92
N TYR A 68 -17.08 -4.15 -17.23
CA TYR A 68 -17.11 -5.47 -17.83
C TYR A 68 -18.41 -5.77 -18.58
N LYS A 69 -18.39 -6.78 -19.44
CA LYS A 69 -19.62 -7.34 -20.02
C LYS A 69 -20.19 -8.41 -19.10
N ASN A 70 -21.47 -8.27 -18.75
CA ASN A 70 -22.20 -9.27 -17.97
C ASN A 70 -22.55 -10.52 -18.82
N LEU A 71 -23.13 -11.52 -18.20
CA LEU A 71 -23.52 -12.77 -18.88
C LEU A 71 -24.57 -12.57 -20.01
N LYS A 72 -25.27 -11.46 -20.02
CA LYS A 72 -26.24 -11.10 -21.07
C LYS A 72 -25.57 -10.33 -22.22
N GLY A 73 -24.27 -10.06 -22.14
CA GLY A 73 -23.54 -9.27 -23.12
C GLY A 73 -23.66 -7.75 -22.97
N GLU A 74 -24.36 -7.28 -21.92
CA GLU A 74 -24.54 -5.86 -21.62
C GLU A 74 -23.28 -5.31 -20.93
N TRP A 75 -22.93 -4.06 -21.23
CA TRP A 75 -21.80 -3.40 -20.58
C TRP A 75 -22.21 -2.89 -19.19
N VAL A 76 -21.43 -3.27 -18.19
CA VAL A 76 -21.50 -2.73 -16.82
C VAL A 76 -20.41 -1.69 -16.68
N GLU A 77 -20.80 -0.47 -16.33
CA GLU A 77 -19.88 0.66 -16.21
C GLU A 77 -18.86 0.46 -15.09
N ALA A 78 -17.66 0.97 -15.33
CA ALA A 78 -16.57 1.03 -14.37
C ALA A 78 -16.97 1.82 -13.09
N LEU A 79 -16.66 1.28 -11.94
CA LEU A 79 -16.77 2.03 -10.68
C LEU A 79 -15.53 2.91 -10.44
N GLY A 80 -14.44 2.66 -11.15
CA GLY A 80 -13.18 3.35 -10.96
C GLY A 80 -12.40 2.88 -9.72
N GLY A 81 -11.31 3.57 -9.41
CA GLY A 81 -10.44 3.27 -8.28
C GLY A 81 -9.16 2.55 -8.69
N ASN A 82 -8.40 2.14 -7.67
CA ASN A 82 -7.12 1.44 -7.82
C ASN A 82 -7.13 0.13 -7.03
N LEU A 83 -6.39 -0.85 -7.52
CA LEU A 83 -6.22 -2.13 -6.85
C LEU A 83 -4.73 -2.50 -6.81
N LYS A 84 -4.22 -2.78 -5.62
CA LYS A 84 -2.91 -3.39 -5.40
C LYS A 84 -3.10 -4.79 -4.85
N TYR A 85 -2.39 -5.74 -5.43
CA TYR A 85 -2.36 -7.12 -4.97
C TYR A 85 -1.00 -7.40 -4.32
N PHE A 86 -1.06 -7.97 -3.11
CA PHE A 86 0.13 -8.39 -2.36
C PHE A 86 0.02 -9.87 -2.05
N LYS A 87 1.13 -10.56 -2.09
CA LYS A 87 1.27 -11.91 -1.58
C LYS A 87 2.17 -11.87 -0.35
N THR A 88 1.69 -12.43 0.75
CA THR A 88 2.53 -12.61 1.93
C THR A 88 3.53 -13.74 1.70
N ASP A 89 4.73 -13.56 2.23
CA ASP A 89 5.79 -14.56 2.22
C ASP A 89 6.40 -14.67 3.61
N PHE A 90 7.15 -15.72 3.87
CA PHE A 90 7.83 -15.94 5.12
C PHE A 90 9.33 -15.65 4.97
N VAL A 91 9.90 -15.04 6.00
CA VAL A 91 11.34 -14.97 6.19
C VAL A 91 11.70 -16.06 7.20
N ASP A 92 12.58 -16.97 6.82
CA ASP A 92 13.05 -18.02 7.72
C ASP A 92 13.62 -17.37 8.99
N TYR A 93 13.12 -17.81 10.13
CA TYR A 93 13.60 -17.40 11.43
C TYR A 93 14.69 -18.38 11.88
N ASP A 94 15.86 -18.25 11.26
CA ASP A 94 17.10 -18.72 11.86
C ASP A 94 17.59 -17.67 12.85
N GLU A 95 18.58 -17.99 13.68
CA GLU A 95 19.19 -17.00 14.60
C GLU A 95 19.36 -15.65 13.90
N PRO A 96 19.09 -14.51 14.57
CA PRO A 96 19.04 -13.20 13.93
C PRO A 96 20.40 -12.81 13.37
N THR A 97 20.67 -13.28 12.16
CA THR A 97 21.86 -12.91 11.39
C THR A 97 21.60 -11.60 10.67
N ASP A 98 22.63 -10.82 10.39
CA ASP A 98 22.53 -9.59 9.61
C ASP A 98 21.90 -9.85 8.24
N ARG A 99 22.14 -11.04 7.67
CA ARG A 99 21.53 -11.47 6.40
C ARG A 99 20.00 -11.52 6.47
N ASN A 100 19.44 -12.06 7.55
CA ASN A 100 17.99 -12.16 7.76
C ASN A 100 17.39 -10.78 8.01
N LYS A 101 18.09 -9.90 8.74
CA LYS A 101 17.68 -8.51 8.94
C LYS A 101 17.64 -7.75 7.62
N ILE A 102 18.65 -7.88 6.77
CA ILE A 102 18.69 -7.25 5.44
C ILE A 102 17.55 -7.75 4.56
N LYS A 103 17.31 -9.07 4.52
CA LYS A 103 16.18 -9.66 3.75
C LYS A 103 14.84 -9.12 4.24
N LEU A 104 14.62 -9.09 5.55
CA LEU A 104 13.40 -8.55 6.16
C LEU A 104 13.20 -7.07 5.79
N THR A 105 14.28 -6.29 5.85
CA THR A 105 14.26 -4.86 5.49
C THR A 105 13.83 -4.65 4.04
N GLN A 106 14.38 -5.43 3.12
CA GLN A 106 14.01 -5.35 1.71
C GLN A 106 12.54 -5.71 1.47
N GLN A 107 12.02 -6.71 2.17
CA GLN A 107 10.63 -7.13 2.08
C GLN A 107 9.68 -6.17 2.81
N ALA A 108 10.14 -5.45 3.84
CA ALA A 108 9.34 -4.46 4.55
C ALA A 108 8.94 -3.24 3.68
N THR A 109 9.60 -3.02 2.55
CA THR A 109 9.29 -1.91 1.62
C THR A 109 7.81 -1.88 1.24
N GLU A 110 7.26 -3.01 0.84
CA GLU A 110 5.86 -3.12 0.44
C GLU A 110 4.91 -2.82 1.62
N MET A 111 5.24 -3.29 2.82
CA MET A 111 4.45 -3.02 4.03
C MET A 111 4.44 -1.52 4.38
N LEU A 112 5.56 -0.84 4.23
CA LEU A 112 5.66 0.60 4.46
C LEU A 112 4.88 1.39 3.41
N CYS A 113 4.92 0.97 2.15
CA CYS A 113 4.09 1.55 1.10
C CYS A 113 2.59 1.38 1.40
N VAL A 114 2.17 0.23 1.92
CA VAL A 114 0.78 -0.01 2.36
C VAL A 114 0.42 0.92 3.51
N LYS A 115 1.28 1.02 4.52
CA LYS A 115 1.07 1.88 5.70
C LYS A 115 0.88 3.35 5.31
N GLU A 116 1.71 3.85 4.40
CA GLU A 116 1.71 5.25 3.99
C GLU A 116 0.78 5.54 2.80
N GLY A 117 0.21 4.51 2.17
CA GLY A 117 -0.62 4.66 0.98
C GLY A 117 0.14 5.15 -0.26
N THR A 118 1.45 4.96 -0.33
CA THR A 118 2.33 5.45 -1.39
C THR A 118 2.81 4.30 -2.27
N PHE A 119 2.30 4.19 -3.49
CA PHE A 119 2.56 3.04 -4.36
C PHE A 119 3.26 3.40 -5.68
N GLU A 120 3.29 4.66 -6.05
CA GLU A 120 3.99 5.12 -7.24
C GLU A 120 5.47 5.29 -6.94
N LYS A 121 6.31 4.45 -7.53
CA LYS A 121 7.75 4.52 -7.35
C LYS A 121 8.32 5.69 -8.14
N VAL A 122 8.97 6.62 -7.46
CA VAL A 122 9.59 7.83 -8.03
C VAL A 122 11.08 7.64 -8.24
N ILE A 123 11.77 7.06 -7.25
CA ILE A 123 13.21 6.77 -7.32
C ILE A 123 13.43 5.32 -6.91
N ASP A 124 14.23 4.61 -7.69
CA ASP A 124 14.66 3.23 -7.46
C ASP A 124 16.18 3.17 -7.46
N ASN A 125 16.75 3.36 -6.28
CA ASN A 125 18.20 3.23 -6.05
C ASN A 125 18.46 1.94 -5.25
N GLU A 126 19.64 1.35 -5.40
CA GLU A 126 20.02 0.13 -4.69
C GLU A 126 20.03 0.29 -3.17
N ARG A 127 20.26 1.49 -2.64
CA ARG A 127 20.40 1.79 -1.21
C ARG A 127 19.21 2.52 -0.60
N PHE A 128 18.34 3.10 -1.44
CA PHE A 128 17.10 3.74 -1.00
C PHE A 128 16.06 3.77 -2.13
N LYS A 129 14.79 3.86 -1.77
CA LYS A 129 13.68 4.09 -2.72
C LYS A 129 12.77 5.19 -2.23
N ILE A 130 12.11 5.84 -3.19
CA ILE A 130 11.11 6.87 -2.90
C ILE A 130 9.83 6.50 -3.62
N PHE A 131 8.74 6.50 -2.88
CA PHE A 131 7.38 6.27 -3.36
C PHE A 131 6.52 7.49 -3.08
N LYS A 132 5.44 7.65 -3.82
CA LYS A 132 4.47 8.73 -3.60
C LYS A 132 3.02 8.28 -3.84
N ASN A 133 2.11 9.12 -3.39
CA ASN A 133 0.73 9.23 -3.87
C ASN A 133 0.47 10.69 -4.29
N SER A 134 -0.79 11.10 -4.36
CA SER A 134 -1.18 12.46 -4.77
C SER A 134 -0.73 13.58 -3.81
N SER A 135 -0.42 13.27 -2.55
CA SER A 135 -0.18 14.26 -1.49
C SER A 135 0.95 13.93 -0.52
N HIS A 136 1.56 12.77 -0.66
CA HIS A 136 2.52 12.27 0.31
C HIS A 136 3.64 11.47 -0.36
N TYR A 137 4.85 11.57 0.18
CA TYR A 137 6.02 10.80 -0.23
C TYR A 137 6.50 9.90 0.90
N THR A 138 7.03 8.74 0.55
CA THR A 138 7.67 7.79 1.47
C THR A 138 9.06 7.47 0.99
N GLY A 139 10.06 7.76 1.80
CA GLY A 139 11.45 7.38 1.58
C GLY A 139 11.82 6.18 2.44
N ILE A 140 12.47 5.21 1.85
CA ILE A 140 12.93 4.00 2.52
C ILE A 140 14.42 3.85 2.24
N ILE A 141 15.25 3.91 3.28
CA ILE A 141 16.71 3.87 3.21
C ILE A 141 17.19 2.59 3.90
N TRP A 142 17.84 1.70 3.15
CA TRP A 142 18.38 0.44 3.68
C TRP A 142 19.84 0.54 4.12
N ASP A 143 20.55 1.50 3.58
CA ASP A 143 21.96 1.75 3.89
C ASP A 143 22.10 3.18 4.41
N GLN A 144 22.42 3.31 5.68
CA GLN A 144 22.60 4.58 6.37
C GLN A 144 23.64 5.49 5.67
N THR A 145 24.61 4.93 4.97
CA THR A 145 25.60 5.72 4.21
C THR A 145 24.97 6.47 3.03
N ALA A 146 23.76 6.10 2.64
CA ALA A 146 23.00 6.75 1.57
C ALA A 146 22.17 7.96 2.03
N ILE A 147 22.11 8.30 3.33
CA ILE A 147 21.30 9.40 3.85
C ILE A 147 21.62 10.72 3.12
N GLN A 148 22.88 11.03 2.89
CA GLN A 148 23.27 12.27 2.19
C GLN A 148 22.84 12.27 0.72
N ALA A 149 22.91 11.13 0.05
CA ALA A 149 22.44 10.98 -1.32
C ALA A 149 20.90 11.10 -1.40
N PHE A 150 20.21 10.49 -0.43
CA PHE A 150 18.78 10.61 -0.26
C PHE A 150 18.34 12.08 -0.06
N LYS A 151 18.98 12.82 0.85
CA LYS A 151 18.69 14.24 1.08
C LYS A 151 18.82 15.09 -0.18
N LYS A 152 19.84 14.84 -0.99
CA LYS A 152 20.00 15.51 -2.29
C LYS A 152 18.85 15.18 -3.24
N ALA A 153 18.41 13.93 -3.26
CA ALA A 153 17.32 13.48 -4.13
C ALA A 153 15.96 14.08 -3.78
N VAL A 154 15.72 14.40 -2.49
CA VAL A 154 14.45 14.95 -2.01
C VAL A 154 14.46 16.49 -1.82
N LYS A 155 15.57 17.16 -2.13
CA LYS A 155 15.75 18.59 -1.87
C LYS A 155 14.64 19.47 -2.44
N ASP A 156 14.17 19.14 -3.64
CA ASP A 156 13.19 19.93 -4.37
C ASP A 156 11.74 19.46 -4.12
N ILE A 157 11.55 18.40 -3.35
CA ILE A 157 10.22 17.90 -2.96
C ILE A 157 9.72 18.75 -1.79
N LYS A 158 8.55 19.37 -1.95
CA LYS A 158 7.93 20.26 -0.95
C LYS A 158 6.74 19.62 -0.22
N GLU A 159 6.28 18.49 -0.72
CA GLU A 159 5.14 17.77 -0.19
C GLU A 159 5.51 17.03 1.11
N LYS A 160 4.48 16.59 1.84
CA LYS A 160 4.62 15.81 3.06
C LYS A 160 5.46 14.53 2.81
N PHE A 161 6.36 14.22 3.76
CA PHE A 161 7.33 13.14 3.59
C PHE A 161 7.43 12.27 4.85
N SER A 162 7.32 10.95 4.72
CA SER A 162 7.68 9.97 5.75
C SER A 162 8.99 9.28 5.36
N VAL A 163 9.97 9.25 6.27
CA VAL A 163 11.27 8.61 6.02
C VAL A 163 11.46 7.45 6.99
N TYR A 164 11.83 6.30 6.44
CA TYR A 164 12.20 5.09 7.17
C TYR A 164 13.65 4.77 6.91
N VAL A 165 14.46 4.77 7.97
CA VAL A 165 15.87 4.39 7.90
C VAL A 165 16.04 3.09 8.65
N PHE A 166 16.56 2.08 7.97
CA PHE A 166 16.88 0.80 8.59
C PHE A 166 18.32 0.82 9.11
N SER A 167 18.48 0.44 10.37
CA SER A 167 19.76 0.26 11.01
C SER A 167 19.91 -1.16 11.52
N LEU A 168 21.11 -1.71 11.44
CA LEU A 168 21.45 -2.99 12.05
C LEU A 168 21.72 -2.85 13.57
N GLY A 169 21.95 -1.62 14.04
CA GLY A 169 22.16 -1.24 15.43
C GLY A 169 20.93 -0.62 16.09
N ALA A 170 21.11 -0.10 17.30
CA ALA A 170 20.10 0.64 18.07
C ALA A 170 20.16 2.16 17.82
N GLU A 171 20.89 2.59 16.81
CA GLU A 171 21.09 4.01 16.48
C GLU A 171 19.81 4.62 15.89
N THR A 172 19.52 5.85 16.27
CA THR A 172 18.48 6.68 15.66
C THR A 172 19.13 7.72 14.75
N PHE A 173 18.50 8.01 13.62
CA PHE A 173 18.98 8.99 12.63
C PHE A 173 18.13 10.26 12.63
N ASP A 174 17.48 10.54 13.76
CA ASP A 174 16.59 11.68 13.92
C ASP A 174 17.30 13.01 13.66
N ASP A 175 18.48 13.19 14.22
CA ASP A 175 19.30 14.41 14.07
C ASP A 175 19.80 14.58 12.63
N GLU A 176 20.17 13.47 11.99
CA GLU A 176 20.63 13.49 10.60
C GLU A 176 19.53 13.81 9.59
N CYS A 177 18.27 13.57 9.93
CA CYS A 177 17.11 13.81 9.08
C CYS A 177 16.30 15.05 9.49
N GLU A 178 16.76 15.85 10.44
CA GLU A 178 16.02 17.00 10.97
C GLU A 178 15.64 18.04 9.89
N ASP A 179 16.51 18.28 8.94
CA ASP A 179 16.26 19.16 7.79
C ASP A 179 15.21 18.61 6.81
N VAL A 180 14.97 17.29 6.83
CA VAL A 180 13.86 16.65 6.08
C VAL A 180 12.56 16.69 6.88
N LYS A 181 12.63 16.61 8.22
CA LYS A 181 11.48 16.72 9.13
C LYS A 181 10.75 18.06 9.04
N GLN A 182 11.43 19.17 8.72
CA GLN A 182 10.81 20.49 8.56
C GLN A 182 9.85 20.59 7.38
N LYS A 183 9.76 19.54 6.55
CA LYS A 183 8.82 19.42 5.43
C LYS A 183 7.56 18.61 5.79
N VAL A 184 7.44 18.15 7.05
CA VAL A 184 6.34 17.29 7.54
C VAL A 184 5.21 18.13 8.14
#